data_65577d8f1210311610785fd6686e2ca4
#
_entry.id   65577d8f1210311610785fd6686e2ca4
#
_cell.length_a   1.000
_cell.length_b   1.000
_cell.length_c   1.000
_cell.angle_alpha   90.00
_cell.angle_beta   90.00
_cell.angle_gamma   90.00
#
_symmetry.space_group_name_H-M   'P 1'
#
loop_
_entity.id
_entity.type
_entity.pdbx_description
1 polymer ?
#
loop_
_entity_poly.entity_id
_entity_poly.type
_entity_poly.pdbx_seq_one_letter_code
_entity_poly.pdbx_strand_id
1 'polypeptide(L)'
;GAIEESEEDQVRRMFEINFFGLNAVTTEVLPHLRKQRSGHIINISSVGGSVAFPGVGMYNATKFAVTGYSESLAKELAPLGIKVTVIAPSGFRTDWAGRSANNTKIVIDDYKATAHTNQHTIRGNSGIQPGDPVRAAQAIIKIVETEAAPVRLFLGAGAIKGIRNKMAEMQNDIDAWEETTLWADNPPS
;
A
#
# COMPACT_ATOMS: atom_id res chain seq x y z
N GLY A 1 6.30 11.43 11.16
CA GLY A 1 7.72 11.82 11.33
C GLY A 1 8.61 11.16 10.32
N ALA A 2 9.87 11.59 10.27
CA ALA A 2 10.91 10.82 9.58
C ALA A 2 11.03 9.43 10.22
N ILE A 3 11.71 8.51 9.53
CA ILE A 3 11.89 7.14 10.04
C ILE A 3 12.60 7.15 11.39
N GLU A 4 13.63 7.97 11.56
CA GLU A 4 14.41 8.11 12.80
C GLU A 4 13.60 8.72 13.95
N GLU A 5 12.55 9.49 13.64
CA GLU A 5 11.66 10.10 14.63
C GLU A 5 10.55 9.15 15.11
N SER A 6 10.46 7.95 14.51
CA SER A 6 9.37 7.01 14.78
C SER A 6 9.57 6.30 16.11
N GLU A 7 8.58 6.37 16.99
CA GLU A 7 8.57 5.67 18.28
C GLU A 7 8.24 4.17 18.06
N GLU A 8 9.04 3.28 18.64
CA GLU A 8 8.95 1.82 18.39
C GLU A 8 7.57 1.24 18.74
N ASP A 9 6.98 1.65 19.84
CA ASP A 9 5.65 1.21 20.27
C ASP A 9 4.55 1.60 19.29
N GLN A 10 4.63 2.81 18.73
CA GLN A 10 3.70 3.28 17.70
C GLN A 10 3.89 2.51 16.39
N VAL A 11 5.13 2.23 16.00
CA VAL A 11 5.43 1.41 14.81
C VAL A 11 4.87 0.01 14.97
N ARG A 12 5.13 -0.66 16.11
CA ARG A 12 4.59 -2.00 16.39
C ARG A 12 3.06 -2.01 16.34
N ARG A 13 2.42 -1.04 17.00
CA ARG A 13 0.96 -0.91 16.97
C ARG A 13 0.41 -0.69 15.55
N MET A 14 1.12 0.07 14.72
CA MET A 14 0.73 0.28 13.33
C MET A 14 0.77 -1.01 12.52
N PHE A 15 1.81 -1.84 12.72
CA PHE A 15 1.90 -3.16 12.09
C PHE A 15 0.84 -4.12 12.62
N GLU A 16 0.57 -4.13 13.93
CA GLU A 16 -0.51 -4.93 14.52
C GLU A 16 -1.86 -4.63 13.87
N ILE A 17 -2.19 -3.35 13.69
CA ILE A 17 -3.48 -2.96 13.11
C ILE A 17 -3.50 -3.18 11.60
N ASN A 18 -2.49 -2.67 10.87
CA ASN A 18 -2.56 -2.60 9.41
C ASN A 18 -2.24 -3.91 8.73
N PHE A 19 -1.40 -4.76 9.34
CA PHE A 19 -0.93 -6.01 8.75
C PHE A 19 -1.37 -7.24 9.52
N PHE A 20 -1.02 -7.38 10.79
CA PHE A 20 -1.33 -8.60 11.55
C PHE A 20 -2.84 -8.78 11.77
N GLY A 21 -3.59 -7.71 12.01
CA GLY A 21 -5.05 -7.76 12.07
C GLY A 21 -5.68 -8.19 10.74
N LEU A 22 -5.19 -7.65 9.62
CA LEU A 22 -5.62 -8.08 8.27
C LEU A 22 -5.28 -9.55 8.04
N ASN A 23 -4.07 -9.98 8.37
CA ASN A 23 -3.65 -11.38 8.25
C ASN A 23 -4.51 -12.31 9.08
N ALA A 24 -4.80 -11.96 10.34
CA ALA A 24 -5.63 -12.77 11.22
C ALA A 24 -7.03 -12.99 10.64
N VAL A 25 -7.70 -11.92 10.18
CA VAL A 25 -9.02 -12.03 9.54
C VAL A 25 -8.95 -12.85 8.26
N THR A 26 -7.94 -12.62 7.43
CA THR A 26 -7.75 -13.37 6.18
C THR A 26 -7.57 -14.87 6.46
N THR A 27 -6.70 -15.22 7.41
CA THR A 27 -6.43 -16.62 7.78
C THR A 27 -7.69 -17.32 8.28
N GLU A 28 -8.51 -16.62 9.07
CA GLU A 28 -9.76 -17.19 9.60
C GLU A 28 -10.80 -17.45 8.51
N VAL A 29 -10.91 -16.60 7.49
CA VAL A 29 -11.91 -16.79 6.42
C VAL A 29 -11.46 -17.77 5.33
N LEU A 30 -10.16 -17.98 5.15
CA LEU A 30 -9.62 -18.84 4.09
C LEU A 30 -10.19 -20.28 4.07
N PRO A 31 -10.34 -21.00 5.19
CA PRO A 31 -10.93 -22.35 5.17
C PRO A 31 -12.34 -22.39 4.58
N HIS A 32 -13.14 -21.34 4.85
CA HIS A 32 -14.50 -21.21 4.34
C HIS A 32 -14.52 -20.99 2.84
N LEU A 33 -13.73 -20.01 2.36
CA LEU A 33 -13.62 -19.71 0.92
C LEU A 33 -13.05 -20.90 0.13
N ARG A 34 -12.04 -21.58 0.69
CA ARG A 34 -11.45 -22.78 0.08
C ARG A 34 -12.45 -23.93 -0.06
N LYS A 35 -13.30 -24.15 0.97
CA LYS A 35 -14.38 -25.13 0.92
C LYS A 35 -15.44 -24.76 -0.13
N GLN A 36 -15.75 -23.48 -0.23
CA GLN A 36 -16.73 -22.93 -1.16
C GLN A 36 -16.23 -22.92 -2.62
N ARG A 37 -14.90 -22.93 -2.84
CA ARG A 37 -14.25 -22.80 -4.15
C ARG A 37 -14.63 -21.52 -4.90
N SER A 38 -14.98 -20.48 -4.17
CA SER A 38 -15.32 -19.18 -4.73
C SER A 38 -15.21 -18.12 -3.65
N GLY A 39 -15.06 -16.86 -4.06
CA GLY A 39 -15.02 -15.71 -3.18
C GLY A 39 -14.11 -14.61 -3.71
N HIS A 40 -14.12 -13.47 -3.03
CA HIS A 40 -13.26 -12.35 -3.37
C HIS A 40 -12.78 -11.64 -2.11
N ILE A 41 -11.49 -11.68 -1.86
CA ILE A 41 -10.84 -10.96 -0.76
C ILE A 41 -10.42 -9.57 -1.27
N ILE A 42 -10.89 -8.52 -0.60
CA ILE A 42 -10.55 -7.14 -0.91
C ILE A 42 -9.70 -6.58 0.24
N ASN A 43 -8.43 -6.37 -0.01
CA ASN A 43 -7.50 -5.80 0.97
C ASN A 43 -7.24 -4.32 0.69
N ILE A 44 -7.39 -3.48 1.70
CA ILE A 44 -7.17 -2.04 1.56
C ILE A 44 -5.71 -1.69 1.90
N SER A 45 -4.93 -1.43 0.84
CA SER A 45 -3.59 -0.88 0.95
C SER A 45 -3.63 0.66 0.81
N SER A 46 -2.74 1.22 0.04
CA SER A 46 -2.59 2.64 -0.31
C SER A 46 -1.69 2.74 -1.54
N VAL A 47 -1.70 3.87 -2.24
CA VAL A 47 -0.59 4.22 -3.14
C VAL A 47 0.74 4.16 -2.40
N GLY A 48 0.75 4.48 -1.09
CA GLY A 48 1.89 4.32 -0.18
C GLY A 48 2.35 2.88 0.07
N GLY A 49 1.62 1.88 -0.44
CA GLY A 49 2.04 0.47 -0.49
C GLY A 49 2.74 0.06 -1.79
N SER A 50 2.99 1.01 -2.69
CA SER A 50 3.73 0.81 -3.95
C SER A 50 4.70 1.93 -4.24
N VAL A 51 4.46 3.13 -3.68
CA VAL A 51 5.30 4.33 -3.78
C VAL A 51 5.61 4.82 -2.38
N ALA A 52 6.89 5.03 -2.06
CA ALA A 52 7.30 5.54 -0.75
C ALA A 52 7.29 7.08 -0.74
N PHE A 53 6.88 7.63 0.40
CA PHE A 53 6.85 9.08 0.65
C PHE A 53 7.60 9.41 1.93
N PRO A 54 8.39 10.51 1.97
CA PRO A 54 9.05 10.93 3.20
C PRO A 54 8.03 11.30 4.29
N GLY A 55 8.39 11.16 5.55
CA GLY A 55 7.55 11.51 6.70
C GLY A 55 6.44 10.53 7.05
N VAL A 56 6.22 9.50 6.23
CA VAL A 56 5.24 8.41 6.45
C VAL A 56 5.87 7.04 6.18
N GLY A 57 7.18 6.90 6.37
CA GLY A 57 7.95 5.70 6.01
C GLY A 57 7.44 4.43 6.68
N MET A 58 7.14 4.45 7.98
CA MET A 58 6.62 3.29 8.69
C MET A 58 5.20 2.91 8.25
N TYR A 59 4.35 3.90 7.93
CA TYR A 59 3.06 3.64 7.29
C TYR A 59 3.23 3.00 5.92
N ASN A 60 4.13 3.54 5.08
CA ASN A 60 4.44 2.93 3.78
C ASN A 60 4.86 1.47 3.97
N ALA A 61 5.76 1.15 4.92
CA ALA A 61 6.21 -0.21 5.19
C ALA A 61 5.02 -1.16 5.49
N THR A 62 4.06 -0.75 6.33
CA THR A 62 2.87 -1.56 6.59
C THR A 62 2.03 -1.79 5.34
N LYS A 63 1.90 -0.77 4.47
CA LYS A 63 1.10 -0.87 3.25
C LYS A 63 1.81 -1.65 2.13
N PHE A 64 3.15 -1.60 2.06
CA PHE A 64 3.95 -2.50 1.23
C PHE A 64 3.77 -3.96 1.67
N ALA A 65 3.78 -4.23 2.98
CA ALA A 65 3.51 -5.56 3.52
C ALA A 65 2.12 -6.07 3.09
N VAL A 66 1.07 -5.25 3.21
CA VAL A 66 -0.29 -5.60 2.74
C VAL A 66 -0.32 -5.87 1.24
N THR A 67 0.40 -5.07 0.43
CA THR A 67 0.43 -5.25 -1.02
C THR A 67 1.12 -6.56 -1.39
N GLY A 68 2.34 -6.81 -0.89
CA GLY A 68 3.09 -8.04 -1.18
C GLY A 68 2.37 -9.30 -0.69
N TYR A 69 1.78 -9.26 0.52
CA TYR A 69 0.93 -10.32 1.06
C TYR A 69 -0.25 -10.64 0.13
N SER A 70 -0.97 -9.61 -0.31
CA SER A 70 -2.16 -9.79 -1.16
C SER A 70 -1.82 -10.35 -2.54
N GLU A 71 -0.66 -9.98 -3.09
CA GLU A 71 -0.19 -10.51 -4.38
C GLU A 71 0.22 -11.97 -4.30
N SER A 72 0.89 -12.37 -3.22
CA SER A 72 1.19 -13.78 -2.96
C SER A 72 -0.10 -14.58 -2.80
N LEU A 73 -1.00 -14.08 -1.97
CA LEU A 73 -2.30 -14.71 -1.72
C LEU A 73 -3.13 -14.85 -3.00
N ALA A 74 -3.11 -13.87 -3.89
CA ALA A 74 -3.80 -13.95 -5.18
C ALA A 74 -3.31 -15.13 -6.03
N LYS A 75 -1.99 -15.35 -6.07
CA LYS A 75 -1.38 -16.47 -6.80
C LYS A 75 -1.72 -17.82 -6.18
N GLU A 76 -1.72 -17.91 -4.84
CA GLU A 76 -2.05 -19.13 -4.10
C GLU A 76 -3.52 -19.53 -4.28
N LEU A 77 -4.42 -18.54 -4.32
CA LEU A 77 -5.86 -18.78 -4.35
C LEU A 77 -6.46 -18.88 -5.77
N ALA A 78 -5.76 -18.41 -6.79
CA ALA A 78 -6.24 -18.46 -8.17
C ALA A 78 -6.67 -19.88 -8.63
N PRO A 79 -5.90 -20.97 -8.35
CA PRO A 79 -6.31 -22.32 -8.71
C PRO A 79 -7.55 -22.84 -7.94
N LEU A 80 -7.93 -22.13 -6.87
CA LEU A 80 -9.08 -22.46 -6.03
C LEU A 80 -10.36 -21.68 -6.42
N GLY A 81 -10.28 -20.83 -7.45
CA GLY A 81 -11.40 -19.99 -7.88
C GLY A 81 -11.70 -18.81 -6.94
N ILE A 82 -10.76 -18.44 -6.07
CA ILE A 82 -10.90 -17.34 -5.12
C ILE A 82 -10.11 -16.14 -5.63
N LYS A 83 -10.77 -15.00 -5.79
CA LYS A 83 -10.14 -13.75 -6.24
C LYS A 83 -9.56 -12.98 -5.06
N VAL A 84 -8.48 -12.25 -5.31
CA VAL A 84 -7.91 -11.28 -4.36
C VAL A 84 -7.62 -9.99 -5.11
N THR A 85 -8.09 -8.87 -4.58
CA THR A 85 -7.77 -7.54 -5.10
C THR A 85 -7.24 -6.65 -3.96
N VAL A 86 -6.09 -6.05 -4.18
CA VAL A 86 -5.56 -5.00 -3.32
C VAL A 86 -5.96 -3.63 -3.87
N ILE A 87 -6.63 -2.85 -3.04
CA ILE A 87 -7.05 -1.49 -3.37
C ILE A 87 -5.96 -0.52 -2.90
N ALA A 88 -5.47 0.32 -3.80
CA ALA A 88 -4.41 1.30 -3.54
C ALA A 88 -4.92 2.74 -3.78
N PRO A 89 -5.62 3.35 -2.80
CA PRO A 89 -6.11 4.72 -2.94
C PRO A 89 -4.98 5.75 -2.83
N SER A 90 -5.14 6.89 -3.52
CA SER A 90 -4.40 8.13 -3.23
C SER A 90 -5.05 8.89 -2.07
N GLY A 91 -5.02 10.22 -2.07
CA GLY A 91 -5.68 11.03 -1.06
C GLY A 91 -7.20 11.09 -1.25
N PHE A 92 -7.96 10.58 -0.27
CA PHE A 92 -9.42 10.61 -0.22
C PHE A 92 -9.90 11.42 0.99
N ARG A 93 -11.05 12.09 0.88
CA ARG A 93 -11.66 12.91 1.94
C ARG A 93 -12.18 12.05 3.08
N THR A 94 -11.28 11.71 3.99
CA THR A 94 -11.53 10.94 5.22
C THR A 94 -10.76 11.58 6.37
N ASP A 95 -10.99 11.11 7.60
CA ASP A 95 -10.26 11.56 8.80
C ASP A 95 -8.81 11.07 8.87
N TRP A 96 -8.32 10.35 7.85
CA TRP A 96 -6.98 9.75 7.88
C TRP A 96 -5.88 10.81 8.04
N ALA A 97 -5.94 11.91 7.28
CA ALA A 97 -4.96 12.99 7.36
C ALA A 97 -5.21 13.97 8.54
N GLY A 98 -6.34 13.86 9.21
CA GLY A 98 -6.76 14.66 10.35
C GLY A 98 -6.58 13.94 11.69
N ARG A 99 -7.68 13.61 12.35
CA ARG A 99 -7.71 13.03 13.71
C ARG A 99 -6.97 11.68 13.85
N SER A 100 -6.91 10.90 12.78
CA SER A 100 -6.27 9.58 12.80
C SER A 100 -4.75 9.64 12.63
N ALA A 101 -4.19 10.80 12.27
CA ALA A 101 -2.76 10.98 12.07
C ALA A 101 -2.08 11.41 13.38
N ASN A 102 -1.39 10.48 14.02
CA ASN A 102 -0.56 10.78 15.18
C ASN A 102 0.73 11.52 14.76
N ASN A 103 1.21 12.42 15.61
CA ASN A 103 2.54 13.02 15.50
C ASN A 103 3.53 12.21 16.31
N THR A 104 4.77 12.14 15.84
CA THR A 104 5.91 11.74 16.67
C THR A 104 6.19 12.83 17.70
N LYS A 105 6.68 12.46 18.88
CA LYS A 105 7.13 13.41 19.91
C LYS A 105 8.54 13.91 19.63
N ILE A 106 9.33 13.09 18.93
CA ILE A 106 10.70 13.40 18.53
C ILE A 106 10.64 14.22 17.25
N VAL A 107 11.33 15.35 17.23
CA VAL A 107 11.42 16.24 16.05
C VAL A 107 12.89 16.58 15.83
N ILE A 108 13.43 16.22 14.68
CA ILE A 108 14.82 16.44 14.27
C ILE A 108 14.83 17.45 13.12
N ASP A 109 15.46 18.58 13.34
CA ASP A 109 15.43 19.72 12.40
C ASP A 109 16.00 19.38 11.01
N ASP A 110 16.91 18.43 10.90
CA ASP A 110 17.50 17.98 9.64
C ASP A 110 16.46 17.41 8.65
N TYR A 111 15.32 16.93 9.15
CA TYR A 111 14.22 16.41 8.31
C TYR A 111 13.17 17.45 7.92
N LYS A 112 13.38 18.71 8.25
CA LYS A 112 12.42 19.80 8.03
C LYS A 112 12.06 19.99 6.56
N ALA A 113 13.07 19.95 5.69
CA ALA A 113 12.88 20.15 4.24
C ALA A 113 12.27 18.93 3.51
N THR A 114 12.23 17.76 4.14
CA THR A 114 11.76 16.50 3.55
C THR A 114 10.53 15.97 4.28
N ALA A 115 10.72 15.22 5.35
CA ALA A 115 9.66 14.52 6.07
C ALA A 115 8.61 15.48 6.64
N HIS A 116 9.03 16.57 7.30
CA HIS A 116 8.11 17.53 7.92
C HIS A 116 7.32 18.32 6.87
N THR A 117 7.96 18.74 5.77
CA THR A 117 7.29 19.43 4.66
C THR A 117 6.21 18.56 4.06
N ASN A 118 6.50 17.26 3.79
CA ASN A 118 5.51 16.35 3.24
C ASN A 118 4.36 16.08 4.22
N GLN A 119 4.65 15.87 5.51
CA GLN A 119 3.61 15.72 6.54
C GLN A 119 2.70 16.96 6.64
N HIS A 120 3.30 18.16 6.60
CA HIS A 120 2.53 19.40 6.60
C HIS A 120 1.59 19.47 5.38
N THR A 121 2.08 19.10 4.20
CA THR A 121 1.29 19.03 2.97
C THR A 121 0.13 18.03 3.09
N ILE A 122 0.40 16.81 3.59
CA ILE A 122 -0.63 15.78 3.78
C ILE A 122 -1.74 16.30 4.71
N ARG A 123 -1.38 16.94 5.82
CA ARG A 123 -2.33 17.46 6.80
C ARG A 123 -3.08 18.69 6.30
N GLY A 124 -2.37 19.62 5.64
CA GLY A 124 -2.98 20.80 5.05
C GLY A 124 -4.05 20.46 4.00
N ASN A 125 -3.95 19.29 3.39
CA ASN A 125 -4.94 18.78 2.45
C ASN A 125 -6.11 18.01 3.11
N SER A 126 -6.17 17.94 4.45
CA SER A 126 -7.25 17.22 5.14
C SER A 126 -8.61 17.86 4.84
N GLY A 127 -9.55 17.06 4.35
CA GLY A 127 -10.90 17.49 3.97
C GLY A 127 -11.03 18.07 2.56
N ILE A 128 -9.91 18.35 1.87
CA ILE A 128 -9.90 18.89 0.49
C ILE A 128 -9.24 17.96 -0.53
N GLN A 129 -8.90 16.73 -0.11
CA GLN A 129 -8.35 15.74 -1.04
C GLN A 129 -9.28 15.53 -2.23
N PRO A 130 -8.74 15.22 -3.43
CA PRO A 130 -9.56 15.06 -4.65
C PRO A 130 -10.42 13.77 -4.64
N GLY A 131 -10.01 12.75 -3.87
CA GLY A 131 -10.72 11.48 -3.83
C GLY A 131 -12.02 11.55 -3.03
N ASP A 132 -13.08 10.94 -3.58
CA ASP A 132 -14.41 10.83 -2.99
C ASP A 132 -14.61 9.41 -2.43
N PRO A 133 -14.80 9.24 -1.10
CA PRO A 133 -14.99 7.92 -0.49
C PRO A 133 -16.20 7.16 -1.01
N VAL A 134 -17.29 7.86 -1.37
CA VAL A 134 -18.50 7.21 -1.93
C VAL A 134 -18.19 6.62 -3.30
N ARG A 135 -17.49 7.37 -4.16
CA ARG A 135 -17.06 6.86 -5.46
C ARG A 135 -16.05 5.73 -5.34
N ALA A 136 -15.17 5.77 -4.31
CA ALA A 136 -14.27 4.66 -4.03
C ALA A 136 -15.04 3.38 -3.66
N ALA A 137 -16.06 3.48 -2.81
CA ALA A 137 -16.93 2.35 -2.46
C ALA A 137 -17.64 1.79 -3.70
N GLN A 138 -18.18 2.64 -4.57
CA GLN A 138 -18.80 2.23 -5.83
C GLN A 138 -17.81 1.50 -6.75
N ALA A 139 -16.56 1.98 -6.85
CA ALA A 139 -15.52 1.31 -7.63
C ALA A 139 -15.17 -0.07 -7.04
N ILE A 140 -15.16 -0.22 -5.72
CA ILE A 140 -14.93 -1.51 -5.06
C ILE A 140 -16.09 -2.48 -5.34
N ILE A 141 -17.34 -2.02 -5.26
CA ILE A 141 -18.51 -2.84 -5.61
C ILE A 141 -18.40 -3.32 -7.06
N LYS A 142 -18.09 -2.42 -7.99
CA LYS A 142 -17.90 -2.77 -9.40
C LYS A 142 -16.82 -3.86 -9.59
N ILE A 143 -15.73 -3.81 -8.85
CA ILE A 143 -14.67 -4.83 -8.93
C ILE A 143 -15.16 -6.18 -8.40
N VAL A 144 -15.95 -6.21 -7.35
CA VAL A 144 -16.53 -7.45 -6.81
C VAL A 144 -17.43 -8.12 -7.83
N GLU A 145 -18.21 -7.33 -8.57
CA GLU A 145 -19.13 -7.79 -9.63
C GLU A 145 -18.43 -8.17 -10.94
N THR A 146 -17.14 -7.79 -11.09
CA THR A 146 -16.37 -8.07 -12.31
C THR A 146 -15.82 -9.50 -12.30
N GLU A 147 -16.01 -10.24 -13.38
CA GLU A 147 -15.49 -11.60 -13.51
C GLU A 147 -13.95 -11.61 -13.51
N ALA A 148 -13.33 -10.80 -14.35
CA ALA A 148 -11.87 -10.64 -14.46
C ALA A 148 -11.37 -9.48 -13.60
N ALA A 149 -11.55 -9.55 -12.27
CA ALA A 149 -11.07 -8.52 -11.35
C ALA A 149 -9.54 -8.45 -11.33
N PRO A 150 -8.93 -7.24 -11.33
CA PRO A 150 -7.48 -7.11 -11.27
C PRO A 150 -6.96 -7.44 -9.87
N VAL A 151 -5.72 -7.92 -9.79
CA VAL A 151 -5.03 -8.10 -8.49
C VAL A 151 -4.77 -6.76 -7.79
N ARG A 152 -4.54 -5.69 -8.56
CA ARG A 152 -4.32 -4.33 -8.03
C ARG A 152 -5.28 -3.33 -8.67
N LEU A 153 -5.94 -2.53 -7.84
CA LEU A 153 -6.74 -1.41 -8.27
C LEU A 153 -6.24 -0.10 -7.64
N PHE A 154 -5.64 0.76 -8.45
CA PHE A 154 -5.24 2.10 -8.03
C PHE A 154 -6.43 3.05 -8.12
N LEU A 155 -6.77 3.73 -7.03
CA LEU A 155 -7.89 4.67 -6.99
C LEU A 155 -7.40 6.11 -6.89
N GLY A 156 -7.89 6.92 -7.84
CA GLY A 156 -7.59 8.35 -7.95
C GLY A 156 -6.40 8.66 -8.87
N ALA A 157 -6.43 9.84 -9.49
CA ALA A 157 -5.41 10.29 -10.46
C ALA A 157 -4.00 10.35 -9.85
N GLY A 158 -3.90 10.73 -8.56
CA GLY A 158 -2.63 10.75 -7.84
C GLY A 158 -1.99 9.37 -7.71
N ALA A 159 -2.80 8.31 -7.51
CA ALA A 159 -2.29 6.94 -7.45
C ALA A 159 -1.75 6.49 -8.82
N ILE A 160 -2.49 6.75 -9.90
CA ILE A 160 -2.05 6.41 -11.27
C ILE A 160 -0.75 7.15 -11.63
N LYS A 161 -0.67 8.45 -11.34
CA LYS A 161 0.54 9.24 -11.59
C LYS A 161 1.73 8.71 -10.79
N GLY A 162 1.53 8.48 -9.49
CA GLY A 162 2.60 8.00 -8.60
C GLY A 162 3.15 6.65 -9.04
N ILE A 163 2.28 5.68 -9.36
CA ILE A 163 2.75 4.35 -9.77
C ILE A 163 3.44 4.37 -11.15
N ARG A 164 2.95 5.17 -12.10
CA ARG A 164 3.63 5.31 -13.40
C ARG A 164 5.03 5.89 -13.26
N ASN A 165 5.21 6.93 -12.44
CA ASN A 165 6.51 7.48 -12.14
C ASN A 165 7.42 6.45 -11.48
N LYS A 166 6.92 5.72 -10.47
CA LYS A 166 7.69 4.67 -9.80
C LYS A 166 8.12 3.54 -10.73
N MET A 167 7.26 3.15 -11.67
CA MET A 167 7.61 2.14 -12.67
C MET A 167 8.74 2.63 -13.59
N ALA A 168 8.68 3.90 -14.02
CA ALA A 168 9.74 4.50 -14.85
C ALA A 168 11.07 4.61 -14.08
N GLU A 169 11.05 5.02 -12.81
CA GLU A 169 12.23 5.04 -11.95
C GLU A 169 12.85 3.64 -11.82
N MET A 170 12.04 2.63 -11.53
CA MET A 170 12.52 1.25 -11.41
C MET A 170 13.10 0.71 -12.73
N GLN A 171 12.48 1.05 -13.88
CA GLN A 171 13.01 0.66 -15.16
C GLN A 171 14.40 1.29 -15.42
N ASN A 172 14.54 2.59 -15.12
CA ASN A 172 15.82 3.27 -15.24
C ASN A 172 16.92 2.65 -14.35
N ASP A 173 16.57 2.28 -13.12
CA ASP A 173 17.50 1.62 -12.19
C ASP A 173 17.94 0.25 -12.74
N ILE A 174 16.99 -0.53 -13.27
CA ILE A 174 17.26 -1.84 -13.90
C ILE A 174 18.20 -1.66 -15.09
N ASP A 175 17.87 -0.77 -16.03
CA ASP A 175 18.64 -0.54 -17.25
C ASP A 175 20.07 -0.04 -16.94
N ALA A 176 20.20 0.82 -15.92
CA ALA A 176 21.49 1.37 -15.51
C ALA A 176 22.41 0.33 -14.84
N TRP A 177 21.84 -0.70 -14.22
CA TRP A 177 22.59 -1.68 -13.43
C TRP A 177 22.48 -3.12 -13.95
N GLU A 178 21.94 -3.32 -15.16
CA GLU A 178 21.69 -4.64 -15.75
C GLU A 178 22.96 -5.50 -15.79
N GLU A 179 24.07 -4.95 -16.27
CA GLU A 179 25.36 -5.67 -16.35
C GLU A 179 25.82 -6.15 -14.97
N THR A 180 25.77 -5.27 -13.96
CA THR A 180 26.15 -5.62 -12.59
C THR A 180 25.20 -6.67 -12.00
N THR A 181 23.90 -6.56 -12.30
CA THR A 181 22.88 -7.49 -11.83
C THR A 181 23.11 -8.90 -12.40
N LEU A 182 23.36 -9.00 -13.71
CA LEU A 182 23.62 -10.27 -14.38
C LEU A 182 24.96 -10.90 -13.98
N TRP A 183 25.98 -10.07 -13.65
CA TRP A 183 27.25 -10.54 -13.15
C TRP A 183 27.16 -11.27 -11.80
N ALA A 184 26.10 -11.03 -11.02
CA ALA A 184 25.86 -11.72 -9.74
C ALA A 184 25.43 -13.18 -9.91
N ASP A 185 25.07 -13.61 -11.12
CA ASP A 185 24.73 -15.00 -11.41
C ASP A 185 26.01 -15.87 -11.55
N ASN A 186 25.86 -17.17 -11.30
CA ASN A 186 26.94 -18.09 -11.62
C ASN A 186 27.21 -18.09 -13.13
N PRO A 187 28.50 -18.12 -13.56
CA PRO A 187 28.79 -18.23 -14.97
C PRO A 187 28.16 -19.51 -15.55
N PRO A 188 27.69 -19.46 -16.82
CA PRO A 188 27.15 -20.65 -17.46
C PRO A 188 28.16 -21.78 -17.45
N SER A 189 27.74 -22.98 -17.03
CA SER A 189 28.54 -24.20 -16.96
C SER A 189 28.90 -24.70 -18.34
#